data_ed5ba14c64509cec1edd7a705a037646
#
_entry.id   ed5ba14c64509cec1edd7a705a037646
#
_cell.length_a   1.000
_cell.length_b   1.000
_cell.length_c   1.000
_cell.angle_alpha   90.00
_cell.angle_beta   90.00
_cell.angle_gamma   90.00
#
_symmetry.space_group_name_H-M   'P 1'
#
loop_
_entity.id
_entity.type
_entity.pdbx_description
1 polymer ?
#
loop_
_entity_poly.entity_id
_entity_poly.type
_entity_poly.pdbx_seq_one_letter_code
_entity_poly.pdbx_strand_id
1 'polypeptide(L)'
;LPERPFSALFNPGILLYKSMKKKILIACFIAGGLVKAGFVNAQGTAPFSINNKSVKVIVSEKEAGYKLTQTETLQFTDKPQPGETEVSVFVDPAKTFQTMLGVGGALTDASAEVFAKLPKDKQKEFLTAYFDKDKGIGYTVARTNIQSCDFSSASYSYVKEGDADLKTFDISHDKTYRIPFIKAAMAAAGGKLTLFVSPWSPPAFMKDNNDVLHGGKLKPEFDQSWANFYVKFIKAYEKEGIPVWGLSVQNEPMAKQSWESCMFTAEEERDFVKNFLGPTLHKQGLADKKLIVWDHNRDLLYQRASTILEDPEAAKYIWGVGFHWYETWTGAGQQFESTRRVHESFPDKNLIFTEGCIEKFDFAKVNDWALGERYGLSMINDFNAGTVAWTDWNILLDEKGGPNHVGNYCFAPVHADTQTGNLIYTSSYYYLGQFSKFIRPGAKRVSAVASRDKLLTTAYLNTDGKLAVVVMNKTDEKIEYYLWIKGKAAKTTSLPHSIATLIVE
;
A
#
# COMPACT_ATOMS: atom_id res chain seq x y z
N LEU A 1 29.66 -7.08 52.16
CA LEU A 1 29.41 -6.50 53.49
C LEU A 1 30.17 -5.18 53.65
N PRO A 2 29.66 -4.11 54.30
CA PRO A 2 28.40 -4.01 55.01
C PRO A 2 27.48 -2.85 54.55
N GLU A 3 26.25 -3.02 54.96
CA GLU A 3 25.18 -2.03 55.09
C GLU A 3 25.49 -0.84 55.99
N ARG A 4 24.81 0.29 55.79
CA ARG A 4 24.00 0.95 56.85
C ARG A 4 23.16 2.12 56.31
N PRO A 5 22.08 2.48 57.03
CA PRO A 5 20.83 2.97 56.50
C PRO A 5 20.38 4.35 57.02
N PHE A 6 19.19 4.77 56.57
CA PHE A 6 18.18 5.66 57.18
C PHE A 6 18.52 7.13 57.52
N SER A 7 17.71 8.06 57.06
CA SER A 7 16.54 8.51 57.84
C SER A 7 15.71 9.56 57.08
N ALA A 8 14.42 9.41 57.24
CA ALA A 8 13.35 10.32 56.84
C ALA A 8 13.37 11.64 57.59
N LEU A 9 12.78 12.69 57.02
CA LEU A 9 11.99 13.68 57.74
C LEU A 9 10.95 14.33 56.80
N PHE A 10 9.71 14.11 57.16
CA PHE A 10 8.49 14.82 56.72
C PHE A 10 8.49 16.26 57.29
N ASN A 11 7.97 17.22 56.49
CA ASN A 11 7.01 18.16 57.06
C ASN A 11 6.17 18.87 55.97
N PRO A 12 4.85 19.00 56.12
CA PRO A 12 3.94 19.59 55.14
C PRO A 12 3.67 21.07 55.47
N GLY A 13 3.76 21.92 54.46
CA GLY A 13 3.36 23.32 54.54
C GLY A 13 2.11 23.60 53.70
N ILE A 14 0.96 23.65 54.37
CA ILE A 14 -0.32 24.15 53.83
C ILE A 14 -0.22 25.67 53.70
N LEU A 15 -0.44 26.23 52.54
CA LEU A 15 -0.78 27.65 52.39
C LEU A 15 -2.08 27.78 51.56
N LEU A 16 -3.12 28.15 52.35
CA LEU A 16 -4.39 28.68 51.87
C LEU A 16 -4.17 30.04 51.18
N TYR A 17 -4.67 30.20 49.96
CA TYR A 17 -4.85 31.52 49.38
C TYR A 17 -6.31 31.76 49.04
N LYS A 18 -6.84 32.83 49.68
CA LYS A 18 -8.23 33.28 49.60
C LYS A 18 -8.60 33.90 48.28
N SER A 19 -9.79 33.60 47.87
CA SER A 19 -10.61 34.24 46.84
C SER A 19 -10.67 35.77 46.93
N MET A 20 -10.51 36.44 45.79
CA MET A 20 -11.08 37.78 45.59
C MET A 20 -11.73 37.86 44.19
N LYS A 21 -13.05 37.91 44.20
CA LYS A 21 -13.89 38.23 43.04
C LYS A 21 -13.80 39.74 42.77
N LYS A 22 -13.41 40.14 41.56
CA LYS A 22 -13.75 41.46 41.00
C LYS A 22 -14.53 41.27 39.70
N LYS A 23 -15.79 41.74 39.76
CA LYS A 23 -16.67 41.88 38.62
C LYS A 23 -16.22 43.12 37.82
N ILE A 24 -15.96 42.95 36.52
CA ILE A 24 -15.90 44.03 35.55
C ILE A 24 -16.99 43.76 34.53
N LEU A 25 -17.99 44.66 34.51
CA LEU A 25 -19.05 44.72 33.52
C LEU A 25 -18.53 45.50 32.30
N ILE A 26 -18.42 44.86 31.15
CA ILE A 26 -18.22 45.57 29.90
C ILE A 26 -19.43 45.21 29.01
N ALA A 27 -20.25 46.22 28.74
CA ALA A 27 -21.33 46.13 27.79
C ALA A 27 -20.77 46.39 26.41
N CYS A 28 -20.82 45.39 25.52
CA CYS A 28 -20.61 45.57 24.08
C CYS A 28 -21.91 45.25 23.37
N PHE A 29 -22.46 46.23 22.67
CA PHE A 29 -23.53 46.08 21.70
C PHE A 29 -23.02 45.21 20.53
N ILE A 30 -23.66 44.09 20.27
CA ILE A 30 -23.45 43.31 19.07
C ILE A 30 -24.74 43.33 18.27
N ALA A 31 -24.65 43.92 17.09
CA ALA A 31 -25.68 43.85 16.05
C ALA A 31 -25.81 42.41 15.54
N GLY A 32 -27.03 41.90 15.53
CA GLY A 32 -27.34 40.52 15.18
C GLY A 32 -27.10 40.24 13.70
N GLY A 33 -26.21 39.29 13.43
CA GLY A 33 -26.15 38.53 12.18
C GLY A 33 -26.31 37.06 12.53
N LEU A 34 -27.51 36.49 12.28
CA LEU A 34 -27.78 35.08 12.43
C LEU A 34 -27.02 34.30 11.36
N VAL A 35 -25.80 33.85 11.66
CA VAL A 35 -25.12 32.79 10.91
C VAL A 35 -25.70 31.48 11.45
N LYS A 36 -26.60 30.84 10.69
CA LYS A 36 -26.97 29.45 10.90
C LYS A 36 -25.73 28.58 10.64
N ALA A 37 -24.99 28.27 11.69
CA ALA A 37 -24.04 27.17 11.65
C ALA A 37 -24.85 25.86 11.47
N GLY A 38 -24.89 25.37 10.27
CA GLY A 38 -25.40 24.03 9.99
C GLY A 38 -24.47 23.03 10.67
N PHE A 39 -24.94 22.46 11.79
CA PHE A 39 -24.34 21.24 12.31
C PHE A 39 -24.53 20.16 11.24
N VAL A 40 -23.49 19.85 10.50
CA VAL A 40 -23.41 18.59 9.76
C VAL A 40 -23.36 17.50 10.83
N ASN A 41 -24.51 16.91 11.13
CA ASN A 41 -24.56 15.67 11.87
C ASN A 41 -23.75 14.66 11.05
N ALA A 42 -22.54 14.35 11.47
CA ALA A 42 -21.88 13.14 11.10
C ALA A 42 -22.81 12.00 11.58
N GLN A 43 -23.61 11.46 10.66
CA GLN A 43 -24.36 10.23 10.93
C GLN A 43 -23.32 9.16 11.25
N GLY A 44 -23.10 8.91 12.52
CA GLY A 44 -22.34 7.77 12.99
C GLY A 44 -23.01 6.52 12.39
N THR A 45 -22.27 5.78 11.57
CA THR A 45 -22.73 4.48 11.07
C THR A 45 -23.16 3.64 12.28
N ALA A 46 -24.35 3.06 12.21
CA ALA A 46 -24.87 2.23 13.29
C ALA A 46 -23.82 1.13 13.64
N PRO A 47 -23.65 0.80 14.94
CA PRO A 47 -22.71 -0.23 15.34
C PRO A 47 -22.98 -1.54 14.59
N PHE A 48 -21.90 -2.24 14.17
CA PHE A 48 -22.04 -3.53 13.52
C PHE A 48 -22.85 -4.49 14.38
N SER A 49 -23.90 -5.07 13.80
CA SER A 49 -24.74 -6.10 14.43
C SER A 49 -24.56 -7.41 13.67
N ILE A 50 -24.40 -8.51 14.43
CA ILE A 50 -24.32 -9.88 13.89
C ILE A 50 -25.71 -10.50 13.66
N ASN A 51 -26.76 -9.90 14.22
CA ASN A 51 -28.11 -10.46 14.14
C ASN A 51 -28.59 -10.55 12.69
N ASN A 52 -29.17 -11.69 12.33
CA ASN A 52 -29.70 -12.01 11.00
C ASN A 52 -28.66 -11.94 9.86
N LYS A 53 -27.36 -12.09 10.19
CA LYS A 53 -26.31 -12.14 9.19
C LYS A 53 -25.89 -13.57 8.89
N SER A 54 -25.54 -13.81 7.64
CA SER A 54 -24.92 -15.03 7.14
C SER A 54 -23.45 -14.80 6.79
N VAL A 55 -22.74 -15.88 6.54
CA VAL A 55 -21.33 -15.86 6.14
C VAL A 55 -21.19 -16.54 4.79
N LYS A 56 -20.76 -15.81 3.76
CA LYS A 56 -20.30 -16.41 2.52
C LYS A 56 -18.82 -16.71 2.63
N VAL A 57 -18.41 -17.93 2.30
CA VAL A 57 -17.02 -18.38 2.32
C VAL A 57 -16.51 -18.44 0.89
N ILE A 58 -15.52 -17.61 0.56
CA ILE A 58 -14.87 -17.55 -0.76
C ILE A 58 -13.44 -18.06 -0.62
N VAL A 59 -13.12 -19.13 -1.35
CA VAL A 59 -11.87 -19.87 -1.18
C VAL A 59 -11.00 -19.79 -2.45
N SER A 60 -9.69 -19.71 -2.25
CA SER A 60 -8.68 -20.03 -3.23
C SER A 60 -7.80 -21.13 -2.68
N GLU A 61 -7.72 -22.27 -3.39
CA GLU A 61 -7.01 -23.46 -2.96
C GLU A 61 -6.64 -24.32 -4.18
N LYS A 62 -5.47 -24.96 -4.11
CA LYS A 62 -4.83 -25.61 -5.25
C LYS A 62 -5.52 -26.94 -5.64
N GLU A 63 -5.64 -27.87 -4.69
CA GLU A 63 -5.99 -29.28 -4.98
C GLU A 63 -7.46 -29.42 -5.42
N ALA A 64 -8.36 -28.66 -4.80
CA ALA A 64 -9.77 -28.59 -5.22
C ALA A 64 -9.98 -27.64 -6.42
N GLY A 65 -8.94 -26.93 -6.85
CA GLY A 65 -9.00 -26.00 -7.98
C GLY A 65 -9.83 -24.74 -7.71
N TYR A 66 -10.02 -24.37 -6.44
CA TYR A 66 -10.80 -23.18 -6.10
C TYR A 66 -10.03 -21.89 -6.42
N LYS A 67 -10.71 -20.99 -7.13
CA LYS A 67 -10.15 -19.72 -7.62
C LYS A 67 -11.15 -18.61 -7.34
N LEU A 68 -11.07 -17.99 -6.15
CA LEU A 68 -12.07 -17.03 -5.66
C LEU A 68 -13.50 -17.61 -5.71
N THR A 69 -13.63 -18.87 -5.34
CA THR A 69 -14.87 -19.65 -5.47
C THR A 69 -15.68 -19.59 -4.18
N GLN A 70 -16.96 -19.20 -4.26
CA GLN A 70 -17.86 -19.34 -3.12
C GLN A 70 -18.17 -20.81 -2.90
N THR A 71 -17.77 -21.36 -1.75
CA THR A 71 -17.94 -22.77 -1.40
C THR A 71 -19.11 -23.01 -0.47
N GLU A 72 -19.35 -22.08 0.46
CA GLU A 72 -20.33 -22.27 1.53
C GLU A 72 -21.11 -20.96 1.81
N THR A 73 -22.30 -21.13 2.40
CA THR A 73 -23.02 -20.06 3.09
C THR A 73 -23.41 -20.58 4.47
N LEU A 74 -22.87 -19.96 5.53
CA LEU A 74 -23.02 -20.42 6.91
C LEU A 74 -23.98 -19.50 7.67
N GLN A 75 -24.60 -20.07 8.71
CA GLN A 75 -25.42 -19.34 9.67
C GLN A 75 -24.69 -19.25 11.00
N PHE A 76 -24.86 -18.15 11.71
CA PHE A 76 -24.40 -18.02 13.07
C PHE A 76 -25.30 -18.75 14.04
N THR A 77 -24.70 -19.46 14.98
CA THR A 77 -25.38 -20.07 16.13
C THR A 77 -24.86 -19.45 17.43
N ASP A 78 -25.63 -19.55 18.50
CA ASP A 78 -25.20 -19.09 19.81
C ASP A 78 -24.02 -19.97 20.29
N LYS A 79 -22.93 -19.30 20.64
CA LYS A 79 -21.71 -19.92 21.18
C LYS A 79 -21.07 -18.93 22.14
N PRO A 80 -21.55 -18.90 23.40
CA PRO A 80 -21.12 -17.90 24.38
C PRO A 80 -19.61 -17.91 24.62
N GLN A 81 -19.02 -19.10 24.62
CA GLN A 81 -17.58 -19.29 24.82
C GLN A 81 -17.07 -20.47 24.03
N PRO A 82 -15.96 -20.33 23.28
CA PRO A 82 -15.25 -21.47 22.67
C PRO A 82 -14.58 -22.33 23.71
N GLY A 83 -14.46 -23.65 23.44
CA GLY A 83 -13.66 -24.57 24.26
C GLY A 83 -12.15 -24.40 24.00
N GLU A 84 -11.32 -24.79 24.96
CA GLU A 84 -9.86 -24.65 24.85
C GLU A 84 -9.26 -25.43 23.67
N THR A 85 -9.87 -26.55 23.30
CA THR A 85 -9.42 -27.40 22.19
C THR A 85 -9.95 -26.95 20.83
N GLU A 86 -10.93 -26.03 20.81
CA GLU A 86 -11.54 -25.55 19.58
C GLU A 86 -10.69 -24.43 18.95
N VAL A 87 -10.40 -24.57 17.67
CA VAL A 87 -9.75 -23.50 16.90
C VAL A 87 -10.79 -22.43 16.59
N SER A 88 -10.46 -21.19 16.86
CA SER A 88 -11.36 -20.05 16.64
C SER A 88 -10.63 -18.85 16.06
N VAL A 89 -11.30 -18.14 15.17
CA VAL A 89 -10.92 -16.81 14.71
C VAL A 89 -11.87 -15.83 15.39
N PHE A 90 -11.34 -15.07 16.34
CA PHE A 90 -12.08 -14.07 17.11
C PHE A 90 -12.06 -12.74 16.35
N VAL A 91 -13.23 -12.12 16.16
CA VAL A 91 -13.31 -10.81 15.53
C VAL A 91 -14.14 -9.86 16.39
N ASP A 92 -13.60 -8.68 16.67
CA ASP A 92 -14.34 -7.59 17.31
C ASP A 92 -14.49 -6.38 16.36
N PRO A 93 -15.63 -6.25 15.69
CA PRO A 93 -15.89 -5.14 14.77
C PRO A 93 -15.96 -3.76 15.44
N ALA A 94 -16.04 -3.69 16.78
CA ALA A 94 -16.05 -2.42 17.52
C ALA A 94 -14.64 -1.87 17.76
N LYS A 95 -13.61 -2.70 17.67
CA LYS A 95 -12.19 -2.29 17.79
C LYS A 95 -11.62 -2.00 16.42
N THR A 96 -11.59 -0.72 16.06
CA THR A 96 -11.16 -0.26 14.74
C THR A 96 -9.74 0.31 14.76
N PHE A 97 -9.06 0.20 13.63
CA PHE A 97 -7.69 0.68 13.38
C PHE A 97 -7.65 1.55 12.12
N GLN A 98 -6.60 1.43 11.31
CA GLN A 98 -6.42 2.21 10.09
C GLN A 98 -7.56 2.02 9.07
N THR A 99 -7.69 3.01 8.19
CA THR A 99 -8.64 2.97 7.07
C THR A 99 -7.92 2.53 5.81
N MET A 100 -8.52 1.57 5.10
CA MET A 100 -8.02 1.07 3.82
C MET A 100 -8.09 2.16 2.75
N LEU A 101 -6.95 2.46 2.11
CA LEU A 101 -6.87 3.29 0.91
C LEU A 101 -7.16 2.44 -0.35
N GLY A 102 -6.65 1.21 -0.38
CA GLY A 102 -6.91 0.28 -1.47
C GLY A 102 -5.78 -0.73 -1.69
N VAL A 103 -6.03 -1.61 -2.66
CA VAL A 103 -5.05 -2.57 -3.19
C VAL A 103 -4.90 -2.34 -4.69
N GLY A 104 -3.70 -2.55 -5.21
CA GLY A 104 -3.42 -2.32 -6.63
C GLY A 104 -2.09 -2.89 -7.11
N GLY A 105 -1.58 -2.34 -8.21
CA GLY A 105 -0.32 -2.76 -8.79
C GLY A 105 0.25 -1.73 -9.76
N ALA A 106 1.48 -1.96 -10.22
CA ALA A 106 2.20 -1.02 -11.04
C ALA A 106 1.84 -1.15 -12.53
N LEU A 107 1.54 0.00 -13.12
CA LEU A 107 1.29 0.22 -14.55
C LEU A 107 2.60 0.72 -15.18
N THR A 108 3.53 -0.21 -15.41
CA THR A 108 4.87 0.05 -15.95
C THR A 108 4.87 0.14 -17.48
N ASP A 109 6.00 0.53 -18.06
CA ASP A 109 6.21 0.46 -19.50
C ASP A 109 6.07 -0.98 -20.00
N ALA A 110 6.68 -1.96 -19.30
CA ALA A 110 6.57 -3.37 -19.64
C ALA A 110 5.12 -3.86 -19.69
N SER A 111 4.34 -3.57 -18.64
CA SER A 111 2.92 -3.94 -18.62
C SER A 111 2.13 -3.29 -19.75
N ALA A 112 2.42 -2.03 -20.06
CA ALA A 112 1.76 -1.30 -21.15
C ALA A 112 2.10 -1.85 -22.54
N GLU A 113 3.36 -2.19 -22.78
CA GLU A 113 3.82 -2.79 -24.04
C GLU A 113 3.23 -4.18 -24.25
N VAL A 114 3.19 -5.02 -23.21
CA VAL A 114 2.57 -6.34 -23.28
C VAL A 114 1.07 -6.22 -23.52
N PHE A 115 0.40 -5.32 -22.80
CA PHE A 115 -1.03 -5.05 -23.01
C PHE A 115 -1.34 -4.61 -24.44
N ALA A 116 -0.51 -3.77 -25.04
CA ALA A 116 -0.71 -3.29 -26.40
C ALA A 116 -0.60 -4.41 -27.46
N LYS A 117 0.17 -5.46 -27.17
CA LYS A 117 0.33 -6.64 -28.05
C LYS A 117 -0.84 -7.62 -27.99
N LEU A 118 -1.65 -7.55 -26.91
CA LEU A 118 -2.80 -8.45 -26.75
C LEU A 118 -3.92 -8.19 -27.76
N PRO A 119 -4.64 -9.22 -28.23
CA PRO A 119 -5.92 -9.06 -28.94
C PRO A 119 -6.92 -8.23 -28.16
N LYS A 120 -7.82 -7.52 -28.82
CA LYS A 120 -8.78 -6.59 -28.16
C LYS A 120 -9.70 -7.25 -27.14
N ASP A 121 -10.12 -8.48 -27.40
CA ASP A 121 -10.91 -9.27 -26.45
C ASP A 121 -10.10 -9.62 -25.20
N LYS A 122 -8.81 -9.93 -25.35
CA LYS A 122 -7.88 -10.20 -24.24
C LYS A 122 -7.51 -8.94 -23.45
N GLN A 123 -7.36 -7.80 -24.12
CA GLN A 123 -7.24 -6.52 -23.45
C GLN A 123 -8.47 -6.26 -22.54
N LYS A 124 -9.67 -6.50 -23.06
CA LYS A 124 -10.91 -6.35 -22.30
C LYS A 124 -11.01 -7.35 -21.14
N GLU A 125 -10.64 -8.62 -21.38
CA GLU A 125 -10.58 -9.65 -20.34
C GLU A 125 -9.65 -9.22 -19.20
N PHE A 126 -8.44 -8.81 -19.52
CA PHE A 126 -7.43 -8.35 -18.58
C PHE A 126 -7.94 -7.15 -17.75
N LEU A 127 -8.44 -6.10 -18.40
CA LEU A 127 -8.95 -4.91 -17.72
C LEU A 127 -10.13 -5.25 -16.79
N THR A 128 -11.03 -6.14 -17.23
CA THR A 128 -12.14 -6.61 -16.42
C THR A 128 -11.64 -7.39 -15.21
N ALA A 129 -10.69 -8.29 -15.41
CA ALA A 129 -10.13 -9.12 -14.34
C ALA A 129 -9.50 -8.28 -13.22
N TYR A 130 -8.76 -7.23 -13.56
CA TYR A 130 -8.10 -6.40 -12.55
C TYR A 130 -8.97 -5.30 -11.97
N PHE A 131 -9.73 -4.57 -12.79
CA PHE A 131 -10.28 -3.28 -12.39
C PHE A 131 -11.79 -3.27 -12.18
N ASP A 132 -12.55 -4.19 -12.81
CA ASP A 132 -13.99 -4.27 -12.57
C ASP A 132 -14.25 -4.75 -11.13
N LYS A 133 -14.99 -3.95 -10.35
CA LYS A 133 -15.25 -4.23 -8.93
C LYS A 133 -16.15 -5.43 -8.66
N ASP A 134 -16.96 -5.81 -9.64
CA ASP A 134 -17.97 -6.88 -9.50
C ASP A 134 -17.47 -8.19 -10.15
N LYS A 135 -16.93 -8.11 -11.36
CA LYS A 135 -16.48 -9.26 -12.16
C LYS A 135 -15.02 -9.61 -11.92
N GLY A 136 -14.19 -8.62 -11.62
CA GLY A 136 -12.74 -8.77 -11.38
C GLY A 136 -12.38 -8.74 -9.89
N ILE A 137 -11.11 -8.47 -9.64
CA ILE A 137 -10.57 -8.29 -8.28
C ILE A 137 -10.64 -6.83 -7.80
N GLY A 138 -10.99 -5.89 -8.68
CA GLY A 138 -11.35 -4.51 -8.35
C GLY A 138 -10.21 -3.67 -7.78
N TYR A 139 -9.04 -3.65 -8.41
CA TYR A 139 -7.94 -2.76 -8.03
C TYR A 139 -8.35 -1.29 -8.02
N THR A 140 -7.85 -0.53 -7.05
CA THR A 140 -8.18 0.88 -6.82
C THR A 140 -6.97 1.78 -6.65
N VAL A 141 -5.80 1.20 -6.43
CA VAL A 141 -4.50 1.88 -6.32
C VAL A 141 -3.67 1.52 -7.53
N ALA A 142 -2.84 2.44 -7.98
CA ALA A 142 -1.86 2.16 -9.03
C ALA A 142 -0.55 2.90 -8.76
N ARG A 143 0.55 2.35 -9.27
CA ARG A 143 1.88 2.96 -9.31
C ARG A 143 2.33 3.09 -10.75
N THR A 144 3.12 4.12 -11.08
CA THR A 144 3.85 4.17 -12.34
C THR A 144 5.19 4.90 -12.17
N ASN A 145 6.13 4.61 -13.06
CA ASN A 145 7.47 5.18 -13.03
C ASN A 145 7.51 6.60 -13.61
N ILE A 146 8.40 7.45 -13.08
CA ILE A 146 8.84 8.71 -13.70
C ILE A 146 10.12 8.39 -14.47
N GLN A 147 10.12 8.61 -15.78
CA GLN A 147 11.16 8.18 -16.72
C GLN A 147 11.25 6.62 -16.77
N SER A 148 12.38 6.09 -17.28
CA SER A 148 12.61 4.65 -17.34
C SER A 148 12.83 4.01 -15.97
N CYS A 149 12.56 2.72 -15.92
CA CYS A 149 12.93 1.79 -14.84
C CYS A 149 13.42 0.48 -15.47
N ASP A 150 13.84 -0.48 -14.68
CA ASP A 150 14.25 -1.80 -15.17
C ASP A 150 13.19 -2.48 -16.07
N PHE A 151 11.89 -2.28 -15.77
CA PHE A 151 10.77 -2.75 -16.58
C PHE A 151 10.34 -1.73 -17.65
N SER A 152 11.30 -1.09 -18.29
CA SER A 152 11.20 -0.39 -19.58
C SER A 152 12.00 -1.16 -20.64
N SER A 153 11.69 -0.99 -21.92
CA SER A 153 12.43 -1.64 -23.00
C SER A 153 13.82 -1.04 -23.26
N ALA A 154 14.08 0.16 -22.75
CA ALA A 154 15.37 0.86 -22.75
C ALA A 154 15.37 1.99 -21.74
N SER A 155 16.54 2.46 -21.33
CA SER A 155 16.67 3.71 -20.57
C SER A 155 16.29 4.91 -21.42
N TYR A 156 15.53 5.85 -20.84
CA TYR A 156 15.16 7.11 -21.48
C TYR A 156 14.98 8.22 -20.44
N SER A 157 15.06 9.47 -20.89
CA SER A 157 14.82 10.66 -20.08
C SER A 157 13.83 11.59 -20.78
N TYR A 158 13.04 12.35 -19.99
CA TYR A 158 12.13 13.37 -20.52
C TYR A 158 12.83 14.68 -20.89
N VAL A 159 14.11 14.84 -20.58
CA VAL A 159 14.90 16.03 -20.91
C VAL A 159 16.15 15.65 -21.68
N LYS A 160 16.64 16.57 -22.50
CA LYS A 160 17.92 16.43 -23.18
C LYS A 160 19.07 16.57 -22.19
N GLU A 161 20.20 15.97 -22.53
CA GLU A 161 21.44 16.08 -21.75
C GLU A 161 21.81 17.54 -21.50
N GLY A 162 22.13 17.87 -20.25
CA GLY A 162 22.53 19.21 -19.80
C GLY A 162 21.39 20.25 -19.65
N ASP A 163 20.13 19.88 -19.89
CA ASP A 163 19.00 20.83 -19.76
C ASP A 163 18.54 20.95 -18.30
N ALA A 164 19.30 21.66 -17.48
CA ALA A 164 18.98 21.93 -16.09
C ALA A 164 17.72 22.77 -15.88
N ASP A 165 17.35 23.60 -16.85
CA ASP A 165 16.14 24.44 -16.82
C ASP A 165 14.87 23.66 -17.21
N LEU A 166 15.02 22.42 -17.63
CA LEU A 166 13.93 21.52 -18.07
C LEU A 166 13.10 22.11 -19.24
N LYS A 167 13.73 22.87 -20.14
CA LYS A 167 13.07 23.50 -21.31
C LYS A 167 12.62 22.47 -22.34
N THR A 168 13.35 21.37 -22.44
CA THR A 168 13.10 20.27 -23.38
C THR A 168 12.22 19.17 -22.79
N PHE A 169 11.61 19.38 -21.62
CA PHE A 169 10.81 18.36 -20.95
C PHE A 169 9.65 17.88 -21.81
N ASP A 170 9.64 16.57 -22.12
CA ASP A 170 8.66 15.94 -23.01
C ASP A 170 8.35 14.50 -22.57
N ILE A 171 7.06 14.19 -22.40
CA ILE A 171 6.54 12.86 -22.05
C ILE A 171 6.03 12.07 -23.28
N SER A 172 6.47 12.43 -24.48
CA SER A 172 5.99 11.77 -25.72
C SER A 172 6.22 10.26 -25.74
N HIS A 173 7.28 9.78 -25.10
CA HIS A 173 7.53 8.36 -24.89
C HIS A 173 6.31 7.65 -24.30
N ASP A 174 5.79 8.19 -23.21
CA ASP A 174 4.70 7.58 -22.44
C ASP A 174 3.37 7.55 -23.19
N LYS A 175 3.20 8.47 -24.17
CA LYS A 175 1.99 8.55 -24.99
C LYS A 175 1.82 7.37 -25.93
N THR A 176 2.88 6.60 -26.18
CA THR A 176 2.83 5.44 -27.07
C THR A 176 2.03 4.30 -26.45
N TYR A 177 2.35 3.91 -25.23
CA TYR A 177 1.75 2.75 -24.57
C TYR A 177 1.25 3.05 -23.16
N ARG A 178 2.05 3.70 -22.30
CA ARG A 178 1.78 3.82 -20.86
C ARG A 178 0.57 4.70 -20.54
N ILE A 179 0.48 5.89 -21.09
CA ILE A 179 -0.68 6.78 -20.92
C ILE A 179 -1.97 6.14 -21.45
N PRO A 180 -2.05 5.56 -22.65
CA PRO A 180 -3.22 4.81 -23.12
C PRO A 180 -3.61 3.66 -22.18
N PHE A 181 -2.64 2.91 -21.67
CA PHE A 181 -2.87 1.81 -20.74
C PHE A 181 -3.45 2.30 -19.40
N ILE A 182 -2.86 3.35 -18.80
CA ILE A 182 -3.37 3.95 -17.55
C ILE A 182 -4.81 4.45 -17.74
N LYS A 183 -5.10 5.14 -18.85
CA LYS A 183 -6.46 5.62 -19.17
C LYS A 183 -7.46 4.45 -19.32
N ALA A 184 -7.05 3.35 -19.94
CA ALA A 184 -7.88 2.15 -20.08
C ALA A 184 -8.15 1.50 -18.70
N ALA A 185 -7.13 1.40 -17.85
CA ALA A 185 -7.26 0.93 -16.48
C ALA A 185 -8.19 1.80 -15.65
N MET A 186 -8.03 3.13 -15.72
CA MET A 186 -8.92 4.09 -15.05
C MET A 186 -10.37 3.92 -15.51
N ALA A 187 -10.60 3.81 -16.81
CA ALA A 187 -11.96 3.61 -17.36
C ALA A 187 -12.60 2.31 -16.84
N ALA A 188 -11.83 1.21 -16.81
CA ALA A 188 -12.30 -0.07 -16.29
C ALA A 188 -12.56 -0.05 -14.78
N ALA A 189 -11.83 0.79 -14.02
CA ALA A 189 -12.04 1.03 -12.59
C ALA A 189 -13.22 1.99 -12.28
N GLY A 190 -14.00 2.39 -13.27
CA GLY A 190 -15.09 3.35 -13.10
C GLY A 190 -14.65 4.81 -13.05
N GLY A 191 -13.51 5.13 -13.65
CA GLY A 191 -12.98 6.49 -13.81
C GLY A 191 -12.06 6.97 -12.69
N LYS A 192 -11.78 6.15 -11.67
CA LYS A 192 -10.95 6.55 -10.52
C LYS A 192 -9.93 5.49 -10.16
N LEU A 193 -8.64 5.88 -10.17
CA LEU A 193 -7.53 5.15 -9.57
C LEU A 193 -6.74 6.10 -8.68
N THR A 194 -6.33 5.64 -7.52
CA THR A 194 -5.37 6.34 -6.66
C THR A 194 -3.98 6.07 -7.21
N LEU A 195 -3.50 6.95 -8.10
CA LEU A 195 -2.21 6.79 -8.78
C LEU A 195 -1.11 7.54 -8.04
N PHE A 196 -0.07 6.84 -7.61
CA PHE A 196 1.18 7.46 -7.17
C PHE A 196 2.32 7.12 -8.13
N VAL A 197 3.36 7.95 -8.10
CA VAL A 197 4.46 7.90 -9.05
C VAL A 197 5.81 7.86 -8.34
N SER A 198 6.77 7.15 -8.90
CA SER A 198 8.11 6.98 -8.32
C SER A 198 9.19 7.13 -9.39
N PRO A 199 10.27 7.91 -9.15
CA PRO A 199 11.43 7.91 -10.03
C PRO A 199 12.41 6.82 -9.63
N TRP A 200 13.09 6.24 -10.62
CA TRP A 200 14.22 5.33 -10.40
C TRP A 200 15.56 6.06 -10.43
N SER A 201 15.69 7.07 -11.29
CA SER A 201 16.91 7.89 -11.38
C SER A 201 16.60 9.28 -11.89
N PRO A 202 17.30 10.32 -11.42
CA PRO A 202 17.41 11.59 -12.15
C PRO A 202 18.11 11.37 -13.51
N PRO A 203 18.00 12.35 -14.45
CA PRO A 203 18.80 12.36 -15.67
C PRO A 203 20.30 12.24 -15.36
N ALA A 204 21.07 11.58 -16.24
CA ALA A 204 22.48 11.25 -16.02
C ALA A 204 23.34 12.47 -15.62
N PHE A 205 23.18 13.60 -16.30
CA PHE A 205 23.96 14.81 -16.04
C PHE A 205 23.72 15.43 -14.64
N MET A 206 22.59 15.10 -14.00
CA MET A 206 22.29 15.55 -12.62
C MET A 206 22.95 14.68 -11.56
N LYS A 207 23.57 13.55 -11.92
CA LYS A 207 24.18 12.60 -10.99
C LYS A 207 25.70 12.70 -11.01
N ASP A 208 26.32 12.37 -9.88
CA ASP A 208 27.79 12.42 -9.68
C ASP A 208 28.53 11.38 -10.52
N ASN A 209 27.88 10.25 -10.84
CA ASN A 209 28.41 9.21 -11.72
C ASN A 209 28.09 9.44 -13.22
N ASN A 210 27.34 10.47 -13.58
CA ASN A 210 26.86 10.78 -14.93
C ASN A 210 26.20 9.57 -15.65
N ASP A 211 25.51 8.73 -14.91
CA ASP A 211 24.85 7.51 -15.39
C ASP A 211 23.48 7.37 -14.72
N VAL A 212 22.43 7.02 -15.45
CA VAL A 212 21.12 6.72 -14.87
C VAL A 212 21.13 5.39 -14.11
N LEU A 213 22.06 4.49 -14.46
CA LEU A 213 22.29 3.18 -13.82
C LEU A 213 23.31 3.30 -12.68
N HIS A 214 23.56 2.18 -11.99
CA HIS A 214 24.68 1.97 -11.07
C HIS A 214 24.71 2.90 -9.85
N GLY A 215 23.55 3.29 -9.33
CA GLY A 215 23.45 4.18 -8.16
C GLY A 215 23.89 5.61 -8.49
N GLY A 216 24.92 6.10 -7.82
CA GLY A 216 25.32 7.51 -7.84
C GLY A 216 24.37 8.37 -7.00
N LYS A 217 24.70 9.65 -6.85
CA LYS A 217 23.93 10.61 -6.05
C LYS A 217 23.52 11.80 -6.89
N LEU A 218 22.39 12.40 -6.55
CA LEU A 218 22.01 13.70 -7.08
C LEU A 218 23.09 14.74 -6.68
N LYS A 219 23.57 15.53 -7.65
CA LYS A 219 24.49 16.63 -7.36
C LYS A 219 23.73 17.81 -6.75
N PRO A 220 24.22 18.44 -5.68
CA PRO A 220 23.50 19.50 -4.96
C PRO A 220 23.05 20.68 -5.84
N GLU A 221 23.82 21.03 -6.86
CA GLU A 221 23.45 22.09 -7.81
C GLU A 221 22.19 21.78 -8.62
N PHE A 222 21.72 20.53 -8.66
CA PHE A 222 20.52 20.10 -9.36
C PHE A 222 19.33 19.80 -8.44
N ASP A 223 19.45 19.93 -7.11
CA ASP A 223 18.35 19.67 -6.18
C ASP A 223 17.05 20.41 -6.56
N GLN A 224 17.17 21.71 -6.85
CA GLN A 224 16.02 22.50 -7.25
C GLN A 224 15.50 22.10 -8.64
N SER A 225 16.38 21.76 -9.58
CA SER A 225 15.98 21.29 -10.91
C SER A 225 15.23 19.96 -10.81
N TRP A 226 15.73 19.06 -9.98
CA TRP A 226 15.07 17.77 -9.75
C TRP A 226 13.70 17.93 -9.06
N ALA A 227 13.57 18.79 -8.07
CA ALA A 227 12.27 19.14 -7.49
C ALA A 227 11.28 19.72 -8.53
N ASN A 228 11.75 20.57 -9.44
CA ASN A 228 10.94 21.09 -10.53
C ASN A 228 10.55 20.01 -11.55
N PHE A 229 11.36 18.98 -11.71
CA PHE A 229 11.09 17.86 -12.61
C PHE A 229 9.82 17.10 -12.21
N TYR A 230 9.64 16.81 -10.90
CA TYR A 230 8.41 16.19 -10.38
C TYR A 230 7.18 17.04 -10.69
N VAL A 231 7.30 18.35 -10.52
CA VAL A 231 6.20 19.28 -10.81
C VAL A 231 5.81 19.23 -12.29
N LYS A 232 6.80 19.21 -13.20
CA LYS A 232 6.56 19.12 -14.65
C LYS A 232 5.89 17.80 -15.00
N PHE A 233 6.36 16.69 -14.43
CA PHE A 233 5.76 15.37 -14.64
C PHE A 233 4.29 15.33 -14.18
N ILE A 234 4.02 15.74 -12.94
CA ILE A 234 2.66 15.75 -12.39
C ILE A 234 1.73 16.59 -13.29
N LYS A 235 2.13 17.82 -13.62
CA LYS A 235 1.32 18.70 -14.47
C LYS A 235 1.12 18.14 -15.89
N ALA A 236 2.12 17.45 -16.44
CA ALA A 236 2.01 16.83 -17.76
C ALA A 236 1.01 15.65 -17.75
N TYR A 237 1.05 14.80 -16.72
CA TYR A 237 0.09 13.69 -16.57
C TYR A 237 -1.33 14.19 -16.31
N GLU A 238 -1.49 15.20 -15.45
CA GLU A 238 -2.79 15.83 -15.19
C GLU A 238 -3.38 16.49 -16.44
N LYS A 239 -2.54 17.09 -17.29
CA LYS A 239 -2.94 17.62 -18.61
C LYS A 239 -3.43 16.49 -19.55
N GLU A 240 -2.88 15.28 -19.43
CA GLU A 240 -3.37 14.11 -20.15
C GLU A 240 -4.66 13.52 -19.54
N GLY A 241 -5.20 14.11 -18.46
CA GLY A 241 -6.40 13.63 -17.76
C GLY A 241 -6.13 12.48 -16.79
N ILE A 242 -4.88 12.34 -16.34
CA ILE A 242 -4.45 11.33 -15.35
C ILE A 242 -4.13 12.04 -14.04
N PRO A 243 -5.04 12.07 -13.06
CA PRO A 243 -4.78 12.69 -11.77
C PRO A 243 -3.67 11.93 -11.02
N VAL A 244 -2.64 12.64 -10.59
CA VAL A 244 -1.59 12.09 -9.71
C VAL A 244 -2.00 12.35 -8.26
N TRP A 245 -2.19 11.29 -7.50
CA TRP A 245 -2.55 11.36 -6.07
C TRP A 245 -1.35 11.64 -5.17
N GLY A 246 -0.20 11.01 -5.48
CA GLY A 246 1.00 11.11 -4.65
C GLY A 246 2.25 10.72 -5.41
N LEU A 247 3.38 10.83 -4.72
CA LEU A 247 4.70 10.50 -5.26
C LEU A 247 5.62 9.99 -4.18
N SER A 248 6.54 9.10 -4.52
CA SER A 248 7.69 8.82 -3.66
C SER A 248 8.89 9.67 -4.04
N VAL A 249 9.75 9.94 -3.06
CA VAL A 249 10.97 10.74 -3.29
C VAL A 249 11.92 10.01 -4.23
N GLN A 250 12.14 8.71 -3.99
CA GLN A 250 13.06 7.89 -4.77
C GLN A 250 12.70 6.42 -4.60
N ASN A 251 12.61 5.67 -5.70
CA ASN A 251 12.57 4.22 -5.63
C ASN A 251 13.91 3.69 -5.11
N GLU A 252 13.85 2.86 -4.07
CA GLU A 252 15.00 2.13 -3.49
C GLU A 252 16.26 2.99 -3.26
N PRO A 253 16.19 4.03 -2.40
CA PRO A 253 17.26 5.03 -2.24
C PRO A 253 18.56 4.49 -1.65
N MET A 254 18.66 3.20 -1.29
CA MET A 254 19.91 2.54 -0.89
C MET A 254 20.45 1.57 -1.94
N ALA A 255 19.69 1.29 -2.98
CA ALA A 255 20.08 0.28 -3.95
C ALA A 255 20.99 0.85 -5.03
N LYS A 256 22.20 0.29 -5.13
CA LYS A 256 23.08 0.47 -6.28
C LYS A 256 22.83 -0.67 -7.26
N GLN A 257 21.99 -0.45 -8.24
CA GLN A 257 21.53 -1.47 -9.15
C GLN A 257 22.19 -1.38 -10.54
N SER A 258 22.12 -2.47 -11.30
CA SER A 258 22.52 -2.49 -12.72
C SER A 258 21.48 -1.84 -13.65
N TRP A 259 20.38 -1.35 -13.08
CA TRP A 259 19.34 -0.58 -13.73
C TRP A 259 19.26 0.84 -13.14
N GLU A 260 18.28 1.64 -13.57
CA GLU A 260 18.08 2.99 -13.08
C GLU A 260 18.01 3.00 -11.55
N SER A 261 18.87 3.79 -10.94
CA SER A 261 18.96 3.90 -9.49
C SER A 261 19.66 5.19 -9.07
N CYS A 262 19.30 5.71 -7.91
CA CYS A 262 19.94 6.88 -7.31
C CYS A 262 19.95 6.73 -5.80
N MET A 263 21.10 6.99 -5.18
CA MET A 263 21.29 6.78 -3.75
C MET A 263 21.04 8.06 -2.96
N PHE A 264 20.26 7.93 -1.88
CA PHE A 264 20.09 8.94 -0.84
C PHE A 264 20.35 8.30 0.53
N THR A 265 21.11 8.96 1.40
CA THR A 265 21.06 8.64 2.83
C THR A 265 19.71 9.11 3.40
N ALA A 266 19.39 8.73 4.64
CA ALA A 266 18.17 9.20 5.28
C ALA A 266 18.18 10.73 5.47
N GLU A 267 19.34 11.30 5.78
CA GLU A 267 19.57 12.73 5.94
C GLU A 267 19.45 13.47 4.60
N GLU A 268 20.02 12.94 3.53
CA GLU A 268 19.93 13.52 2.19
C GLU A 268 18.47 13.53 1.69
N GLU A 269 17.73 12.44 1.90
CA GLU A 269 16.30 12.36 1.55
C GLU A 269 15.47 13.35 2.37
N ARG A 270 15.70 13.42 3.71
CA ARG A 270 15.09 14.40 4.60
C ARG A 270 15.33 15.82 4.13
N ASP A 271 16.60 16.17 3.84
CA ASP A 271 17.01 17.54 3.50
C ASP A 271 16.50 17.94 2.12
N PHE A 272 16.45 17.01 1.16
CA PHE A 272 15.82 17.23 -0.14
C PHE A 272 14.31 17.50 -0.01
N VAL A 273 13.60 16.72 0.80
CA VAL A 273 12.17 16.97 1.08
C VAL A 273 11.96 18.33 1.74
N LYS A 274 12.74 18.63 2.78
CA LYS A 274 12.62 19.84 3.59
C LYS A 274 12.92 21.11 2.82
N ASN A 275 14.00 21.11 2.07
CA ASN A 275 14.54 22.33 1.48
C ASN A 275 14.10 22.56 0.02
N PHE A 276 13.78 21.51 -0.72
CA PHE A 276 13.51 21.58 -2.15
C PHE A 276 12.15 21.04 -2.55
N LEU A 277 11.91 19.74 -2.42
CA LEU A 277 10.71 19.09 -2.98
C LEU A 277 9.42 19.55 -2.31
N GLY A 278 9.35 19.54 -0.98
CA GLY A 278 8.17 19.95 -0.22
C GLY A 278 7.78 21.41 -0.49
N PRO A 279 8.70 22.39 -0.31
CA PRO A 279 8.43 23.79 -0.63
C PRO A 279 8.04 24.01 -2.09
N THR A 280 8.68 23.28 -3.02
CA THR A 280 8.39 23.43 -4.47
C THR A 280 6.99 22.94 -4.80
N LEU A 281 6.56 21.78 -4.30
CA LEU A 281 5.19 21.29 -4.48
C LEU A 281 4.17 22.29 -3.95
N HIS A 282 4.37 22.82 -2.74
CA HIS A 282 3.47 23.84 -2.15
C HIS A 282 3.40 25.11 -2.98
N LYS A 283 4.56 25.67 -3.39
CA LYS A 283 4.64 26.88 -4.21
C LYS A 283 3.98 26.71 -5.58
N GLN A 284 3.99 25.50 -6.11
CA GLN A 284 3.43 25.19 -7.43
C GLN A 284 1.95 24.77 -7.42
N GLY A 285 1.28 24.86 -6.24
CA GLY A 285 -0.13 24.53 -6.07
C GLY A 285 -0.42 23.03 -5.99
N LEU A 286 0.59 22.22 -5.61
CA LEU A 286 0.53 20.75 -5.51
C LEU A 286 0.65 20.27 -4.05
N ALA A 287 0.28 21.10 -3.07
CA ALA A 287 0.35 20.77 -1.65
C ALA A 287 -0.60 19.63 -1.23
N ASP A 288 -1.59 19.30 -2.06
CA ASP A 288 -2.51 18.18 -1.88
C ASP A 288 -1.88 16.81 -2.19
N LYS A 289 -0.79 16.77 -2.94
CA LYS A 289 -0.08 15.55 -3.34
C LYS A 289 0.53 14.85 -2.13
N LYS A 290 0.37 13.54 -2.05
CA LYS A 290 0.84 12.73 -0.92
C LYS A 290 2.30 12.33 -1.13
N LEU A 291 3.20 12.94 -0.37
CA LEU A 291 4.62 12.65 -0.44
C LEU A 291 4.95 11.43 0.41
N ILE A 292 5.63 10.45 -0.20
CA ILE A 292 6.04 9.19 0.38
C ILE A 292 7.56 9.17 0.43
N VAL A 293 8.13 8.78 1.56
CA VAL A 293 9.58 8.62 1.75
C VAL A 293 9.98 7.16 1.89
N TRP A 294 11.25 6.86 1.79
CA TRP A 294 11.87 5.55 1.83
C TRP A 294 11.61 4.72 0.57
N ASP A 295 10.43 4.16 0.38
CA ASP A 295 10.09 3.38 -0.82
C ASP A 295 11.10 2.24 -1.11
N HIS A 296 11.48 1.47 -0.06
CA HIS A 296 12.46 0.37 -0.11
C HIS A 296 12.14 -0.69 0.97
N ASN A 297 13.01 -1.68 1.20
CA ASN A 297 12.76 -2.86 2.01
C ASN A 297 12.46 -2.57 3.50
N ARG A 298 11.72 -3.51 4.14
CA ARG A 298 11.30 -3.40 5.55
C ARG A 298 12.46 -3.38 6.54
N ASP A 299 13.61 -3.96 6.22
CA ASP A 299 14.74 -4.14 7.16
C ASP A 299 15.26 -2.82 7.77
N LEU A 300 15.37 -1.77 6.96
CA LEU A 300 15.82 -0.45 7.42
C LEU A 300 14.69 0.59 7.53
N LEU A 301 13.44 0.17 7.35
CA LEU A 301 12.26 1.04 7.37
C LEU A 301 12.20 1.93 8.61
N TYR A 302 12.45 1.35 9.80
CA TYR A 302 12.35 2.10 11.05
C TYR A 302 13.44 3.17 11.17
N GLN A 303 14.70 2.80 10.88
CA GLN A 303 15.82 3.75 10.95
C GLN A 303 15.62 4.92 9.97
N ARG A 304 15.20 4.63 8.74
CA ARG A 304 14.95 5.64 7.71
C ARG A 304 13.79 6.56 8.10
N ALA A 305 12.66 5.98 8.52
CA ALA A 305 11.50 6.74 8.94
C ALA A 305 11.83 7.67 10.13
N SER A 306 12.55 7.17 11.14
CA SER A 306 12.93 7.96 12.32
C SER A 306 13.81 9.15 11.94
N THR A 307 14.88 8.94 11.17
CA THR A 307 15.79 10.02 10.75
C THR A 307 15.06 11.12 9.99
N ILE A 308 14.07 10.75 9.16
CA ILE A 308 13.34 11.71 8.31
C ILE A 308 12.20 12.39 9.09
N LEU A 309 11.41 11.62 9.85
CA LEU A 309 10.19 12.11 10.48
C LEU A 309 10.41 12.81 11.81
N GLU A 310 11.54 12.61 12.47
CA GLU A 310 11.92 13.34 13.69
C GLU A 310 12.31 14.80 13.39
N ASP A 311 12.57 15.17 12.12
CA ASP A 311 12.68 16.56 11.71
C ASP A 311 11.28 17.13 11.36
N PRO A 312 10.68 18.00 12.22
CA PRO A 312 9.33 18.51 11.98
C PRO A 312 9.21 19.34 10.71
N GLU A 313 10.32 19.96 10.27
CA GLU A 313 10.34 20.77 9.04
C GLU A 313 10.31 19.93 7.77
N ALA A 314 10.78 18.68 7.82
CA ALA A 314 10.58 17.69 6.77
C ALA A 314 9.23 16.99 6.92
N ALA A 315 8.90 16.53 8.13
CA ALA A 315 7.72 15.73 8.42
C ALA A 315 6.40 16.41 8.02
N LYS A 316 6.32 17.74 8.07
CA LYS A 316 5.12 18.51 7.67
C LYS A 316 4.73 18.33 6.20
N TYR A 317 5.67 17.94 5.31
CA TYR A 317 5.40 17.67 3.90
C TYR A 317 5.06 16.21 3.62
N ILE A 318 5.37 15.30 4.55
CA ILE A 318 5.34 13.85 4.35
C ILE A 318 3.99 13.30 4.78
N TRP A 319 3.31 12.64 3.88
CA TRP A 319 2.06 11.91 4.12
C TRP A 319 2.32 10.54 4.76
N GLY A 320 3.39 9.85 4.35
CA GLY A 320 3.65 8.51 4.81
C GLY A 320 4.97 7.91 4.35
N VAL A 321 5.18 6.66 4.72
CA VAL A 321 6.40 5.88 4.44
C VAL A 321 6.03 4.71 3.54
N GLY A 322 6.72 4.59 2.41
CA GLY A 322 6.60 3.47 1.48
C GLY A 322 7.56 2.35 1.82
N PHE A 323 7.18 1.10 1.51
CA PHE A 323 8.10 -0.01 1.71
C PHE A 323 7.85 -1.17 0.73
N HIS A 324 8.92 -2.00 0.54
CA HIS A 324 9.01 -3.20 -0.29
C HIS A 324 9.25 -4.44 0.57
N TRP A 325 9.36 -5.62 -0.06
CA TRP A 325 9.55 -6.89 0.65
C TRP A 325 10.80 -7.69 0.26
N TYR A 326 11.76 -7.04 -0.39
CA TYR A 326 12.93 -7.74 -0.92
C TYR A 326 14.06 -7.93 0.10
N GLU A 327 13.88 -7.59 1.37
CA GLU A 327 14.88 -7.78 2.43
C GLU A 327 15.39 -9.23 2.52
N THR A 328 14.63 -10.19 2.03
CA THR A 328 15.01 -11.61 2.00
C THR A 328 16.22 -11.94 1.12
N TRP A 329 16.63 -11.02 0.23
CA TRP A 329 17.86 -11.21 -0.58
C TRP A 329 19.12 -11.31 0.28
N THR A 330 19.12 -10.78 1.49
CA THR A 330 20.22 -10.88 2.47
C THR A 330 20.27 -12.23 3.18
N GLY A 331 19.31 -13.13 2.95
CA GLY A 331 19.12 -14.37 3.69
C GLY A 331 18.32 -14.20 4.98
N ALA A 332 17.88 -12.98 5.31
CA ALA A 332 17.02 -12.73 6.46
C ALA A 332 15.56 -13.11 6.17
N GLY A 333 14.76 -13.34 7.23
CA GLY A 333 13.32 -13.46 7.12
C GLY A 333 12.65 -12.09 6.90
N GLN A 334 11.35 -12.10 6.57
CA GLN A 334 10.57 -10.88 6.41
C GLN A 334 10.46 -10.10 7.73
N GLN A 335 10.69 -8.79 7.68
CA GLN A 335 10.84 -7.91 8.85
C GLN A 335 9.55 -7.13 9.17
N PHE A 336 8.44 -7.83 9.39
CA PHE A 336 7.13 -7.21 9.70
C PHE A 336 7.13 -6.35 10.96
N GLU A 337 8.02 -6.63 11.91
CA GLU A 337 8.16 -5.84 13.14
C GLU A 337 8.58 -4.41 12.85
N SER A 338 9.45 -4.17 11.86
CA SER A 338 9.85 -2.82 11.45
C SER A 338 8.65 -1.98 11.01
N THR A 339 7.72 -2.58 10.27
CA THR A 339 6.46 -1.92 9.85
C THR A 339 5.62 -1.53 11.06
N ARG A 340 5.44 -2.44 12.00
CA ARG A 340 4.68 -2.20 13.23
C ARG A 340 5.32 -1.07 14.07
N ARG A 341 6.63 -1.07 14.21
CA ARG A 341 7.35 -0.03 14.98
C ARG A 341 7.20 1.35 14.38
N VAL A 342 7.25 1.48 13.06
CA VAL A 342 7.00 2.79 12.42
C VAL A 342 5.58 3.27 12.70
N HIS A 343 4.58 2.40 12.57
CA HIS A 343 3.18 2.76 12.86
C HIS A 343 2.97 3.20 14.32
N GLU A 344 3.61 2.52 15.27
CA GLU A 344 3.52 2.86 16.70
C GLU A 344 4.25 4.17 17.04
N SER A 345 5.40 4.43 16.41
CA SER A 345 6.24 5.61 16.68
C SER A 345 5.74 6.87 15.99
N PHE A 346 5.11 6.73 14.82
CA PHE A 346 4.61 7.84 14.00
C PHE A 346 3.15 7.61 13.59
N PRO A 347 2.20 7.61 14.57
CA PRO A 347 0.80 7.20 14.31
C PRO A 347 0.03 8.18 13.43
N ASP A 348 0.54 9.40 13.22
CA ASP A 348 0.01 10.41 12.29
C ASP A 348 0.48 10.19 10.82
N LYS A 349 1.42 9.28 10.60
CA LYS A 349 1.93 8.94 9.27
C LYS A 349 1.35 7.62 8.78
N ASN A 350 1.09 7.58 7.48
CA ASN A 350 0.56 6.38 6.86
C ASN A 350 1.69 5.44 6.42
N LEU A 351 1.41 4.15 6.42
CA LEU A 351 2.27 3.13 5.82
C LEU A 351 1.64 2.62 4.54
N ILE A 352 2.43 2.51 3.48
CA ILE A 352 2.01 1.97 2.21
C ILE A 352 3.04 0.97 1.68
N PHE A 353 2.59 -0.25 1.36
CA PHE A 353 3.40 -1.18 0.60
C PHE A 353 3.42 -0.74 -0.86
N THR A 354 4.56 -0.33 -1.37
CA THR A 354 4.69 0.34 -2.65
C THR A 354 5.11 -0.56 -3.79
N GLU A 355 5.74 -1.70 -3.48
CA GLU A 355 6.21 -2.64 -4.49
C GLU A 355 6.47 -4.04 -3.92
N GLY A 356 6.13 -5.07 -4.70
CA GLY A 356 6.55 -6.44 -4.46
C GLY A 356 6.27 -7.35 -5.64
N CYS A 357 7.22 -8.19 -6.01
CA CYS A 357 7.05 -9.29 -6.95
C CYS A 357 7.87 -10.50 -6.50
N ILE A 358 7.65 -11.64 -7.12
CA ILE A 358 8.51 -12.80 -6.97
C ILE A 358 9.61 -12.69 -8.02
N GLU A 359 10.84 -12.63 -7.55
CA GLU A 359 12.05 -12.44 -8.36
C GLU A 359 12.45 -13.73 -9.11
N LYS A 360 13.32 -13.62 -10.09
CA LYS A 360 13.92 -14.75 -10.83
C LYS A 360 12.88 -15.61 -11.54
N PHE A 361 12.21 -14.99 -12.52
CA PHE A 361 11.18 -15.64 -13.30
C PHE A 361 11.66 -16.98 -13.90
N ASP A 362 10.83 -17.98 -13.74
CA ASP A 362 10.98 -19.32 -14.33
C ASP A 362 9.59 -19.79 -14.79
N PHE A 363 9.41 -19.87 -16.11
CA PHE A 363 8.11 -20.25 -16.68
C PHE A 363 7.61 -21.62 -16.18
N ALA A 364 8.52 -22.55 -15.89
CA ALA A 364 8.16 -23.86 -15.34
C ALA A 364 7.45 -23.76 -13.98
N LYS A 365 7.63 -22.64 -13.27
CA LYS A 365 7.04 -22.37 -11.93
C LYS A 365 5.84 -21.43 -11.98
N VAL A 366 5.37 -21.03 -13.16
CA VAL A 366 4.25 -20.07 -13.29
C VAL A 366 2.96 -20.53 -12.60
N ASN A 367 2.80 -21.84 -12.41
CA ASN A 367 1.68 -22.45 -11.71
C ASN A 367 1.96 -22.81 -10.24
N ASP A 368 3.13 -22.45 -9.69
CA ASP A 368 3.44 -22.75 -8.31
C ASP A 368 2.48 -22.02 -7.37
N TRP A 369 1.87 -22.78 -6.48
CA TRP A 369 0.92 -22.21 -5.52
C TRP A 369 1.60 -21.34 -4.46
N ALA A 370 2.84 -21.65 -4.13
CA ALA A 370 3.66 -20.88 -3.19
C ALA A 370 3.87 -19.40 -3.60
N LEU A 371 3.77 -19.08 -4.89
CA LEU A 371 3.80 -17.71 -5.37
C LEU A 371 2.73 -16.87 -4.65
N GLY A 372 1.47 -17.35 -4.64
CA GLY A 372 0.37 -16.68 -3.96
C GLY A 372 0.51 -16.66 -2.44
N GLU A 373 1.07 -17.70 -1.84
CA GLU A 373 1.24 -17.78 -0.38
C GLU A 373 2.16 -16.67 0.16
N ARG A 374 3.20 -16.27 -0.57
CA ARG A 374 4.05 -15.14 -0.19
C ARG A 374 3.24 -13.84 -0.11
N TYR A 375 2.34 -13.62 -1.07
CA TYR A 375 1.44 -12.46 -1.09
C TYR A 375 0.49 -12.49 0.10
N GLY A 376 -0.22 -13.59 0.33
CA GLY A 376 -1.16 -13.72 1.44
C GLY A 376 -0.51 -13.50 2.80
N LEU A 377 0.67 -14.10 3.04
CA LEU A 377 1.45 -13.91 4.25
C LEU A 377 1.83 -12.44 4.46
N SER A 378 2.38 -11.79 3.42
CA SER A 378 2.82 -10.40 3.51
C SER A 378 1.63 -9.45 3.74
N MET A 379 0.57 -9.59 2.97
CA MET A 379 -0.60 -8.71 3.09
C MET A 379 -1.26 -8.81 4.47
N ILE A 380 -1.44 -10.01 5.04
CA ILE A 380 -2.03 -10.17 6.37
C ILE A 380 -1.17 -9.47 7.42
N ASN A 381 0.15 -9.70 7.40
CA ASN A 381 1.05 -9.10 8.39
C ASN A 381 1.17 -7.58 8.22
N ASP A 382 1.34 -7.08 7.00
CA ASP A 382 1.44 -5.65 6.71
C ASP A 382 0.16 -4.90 7.13
N PHE A 383 -1.02 -5.43 6.79
CA PHE A 383 -2.28 -4.82 7.21
C PHE A 383 -2.46 -4.84 8.72
N ASN A 384 -2.07 -5.93 9.39
CA ASN A 384 -2.12 -6.00 10.85
C ASN A 384 -1.11 -5.05 11.51
N ALA A 385 -0.03 -4.69 10.82
CA ALA A 385 0.95 -3.70 11.24
C ALA A 385 0.59 -2.23 10.94
N GLY A 386 -0.58 -1.96 10.36
CA GLY A 386 -1.06 -0.58 10.15
C GLY A 386 -1.00 -0.07 8.71
N THR A 387 -0.58 -0.90 7.74
CA THR A 387 -0.51 -0.52 6.32
C THR A 387 -1.89 -0.16 5.77
N VAL A 388 -1.99 0.97 5.06
CA VAL A 388 -3.27 1.49 4.52
C VAL A 388 -3.50 1.13 3.05
N ALA A 389 -2.45 0.80 2.32
CA ALA A 389 -2.55 0.34 0.93
C ALA A 389 -1.45 -0.65 0.60
N TRP A 390 -1.71 -1.51 -0.38
CA TRP A 390 -0.76 -2.54 -0.82
C TRP A 390 -0.70 -2.57 -2.35
N THR A 391 0.49 -2.44 -2.92
CA THR A 391 0.70 -2.30 -4.37
C THR A 391 1.68 -3.33 -4.89
N ASP A 392 1.19 -4.25 -5.71
CA ASP A 392 2.02 -5.19 -6.45
C ASP A 392 2.96 -4.48 -7.42
N TRP A 393 4.03 -5.17 -7.87
CA TRP A 393 4.86 -4.67 -8.97
C TRP A 393 4.11 -4.80 -10.31
N ASN A 394 4.74 -5.25 -11.36
CA ASN A 394 4.12 -5.36 -12.69
C ASN A 394 2.85 -6.21 -12.67
N ILE A 395 1.70 -5.64 -13.09
CA ILE A 395 0.44 -6.40 -13.14
C ILE A 395 0.31 -7.31 -14.36
N LEU A 396 1.14 -7.09 -15.38
CA LEU A 396 1.16 -7.88 -16.60
C LEU A 396 2.59 -7.95 -17.16
N LEU A 397 3.07 -9.16 -17.40
CA LEU A 397 4.34 -9.41 -18.06
C LEU A 397 4.15 -10.46 -19.16
N ASP A 398 5.12 -10.59 -20.06
CA ASP A 398 5.10 -11.62 -21.10
C ASP A 398 5.47 -13.02 -20.55
N GLU A 399 5.50 -14.01 -21.44
CA GLU A 399 5.87 -15.39 -21.15
C GLU A 399 7.33 -15.59 -20.70
N LYS A 400 8.14 -14.52 -20.72
CA LYS A 400 9.54 -14.51 -20.28
C LYS A 400 9.73 -13.76 -18.97
N GLY A 401 8.65 -13.18 -18.42
CA GLY A 401 8.71 -12.34 -17.22
C GLY A 401 9.22 -10.91 -17.48
N GLY A 402 9.04 -10.42 -18.71
CA GLY A 402 9.44 -9.09 -19.19
C GLY A 402 8.33 -8.37 -19.99
N PRO A 403 8.71 -7.40 -20.85
CA PRO A 403 10.07 -6.95 -21.20
C PRO A 403 10.82 -6.28 -20.06
N ASN A 404 12.16 -6.38 -20.12
CA ASN A 404 13.06 -5.77 -19.15
C ASN A 404 14.42 -5.60 -19.83
N HIS A 405 15.00 -4.38 -19.82
CA HIS A 405 16.20 -4.06 -20.60
C HIS A 405 17.51 -4.49 -19.93
N VAL A 406 17.44 -4.92 -18.66
CA VAL A 406 18.63 -5.36 -17.89
C VAL A 406 18.59 -6.86 -17.52
N GLY A 407 17.55 -7.58 -17.96
CA GLY A 407 17.41 -9.01 -17.69
C GLY A 407 16.97 -9.38 -16.27
N ASN A 408 16.43 -8.44 -15.51
CA ASN A 408 15.89 -8.65 -14.17
C ASN A 408 14.42 -9.13 -14.22
N TYR A 409 14.20 -10.30 -14.80
CA TYR A 409 12.85 -10.85 -14.99
C TYR A 409 12.19 -11.29 -13.70
N CYS A 410 10.88 -11.06 -13.57
CA CYS A 410 10.09 -11.46 -12.39
C CYS A 410 8.73 -12.05 -12.77
N PHE A 411 8.06 -12.64 -11.77
CA PHE A 411 6.66 -13.06 -11.92
C PHE A 411 5.72 -11.86 -11.77
N ALA A 412 4.64 -11.91 -12.54
CA ALA A 412 3.47 -11.05 -12.37
C ALA A 412 2.26 -11.90 -11.96
N PRO A 413 1.23 -11.32 -11.35
CA PRO A 413 -0.01 -12.06 -11.09
C PRO A 413 -0.69 -12.56 -12.38
N VAL A 414 -0.48 -11.85 -13.52
CA VAL A 414 -0.93 -12.28 -14.83
C VAL A 414 0.23 -12.20 -15.83
N HIS A 415 0.46 -13.27 -16.56
CA HIS A 415 1.35 -13.30 -17.71
C HIS A 415 0.55 -13.41 -19.01
N ALA A 416 1.09 -12.85 -20.07
CA ALA A 416 0.56 -13.01 -21.42
C ALA A 416 1.51 -13.84 -22.26
N ASP A 417 1.02 -14.88 -22.89
CA ASP A 417 1.68 -15.49 -24.04
C ASP A 417 1.47 -14.56 -25.24
N THR A 418 2.49 -13.79 -25.59
CA THR A 418 2.41 -12.77 -26.64
C THR A 418 2.27 -13.35 -28.06
N GLN A 419 2.48 -14.66 -28.24
CA GLN A 419 2.31 -15.35 -29.51
C GLN A 419 0.87 -15.81 -29.70
N THR A 420 0.26 -16.39 -28.67
CA THR A 420 -1.12 -16.90 -28.72
C THR A 420 -2.16 -15.88 -28.25
N GLY A 421 -1.74 -14.86 -27.52
CA GLY A 421 -2.60 -13.88 -26.86
C GLY A 421 -3.26 -14.39 -25.59
N ASN A 422 -2.95 -15.60 -25.11
CA ASN A 422 -3.56 -16.16 -23.92
C ASN A 422 -3.06 -15.49 -22.64
N LEU A 423 -3.96 -15.31 -21.65
CA LEU A 423 -3.62 -14.83 -20.32
C LEU A 423 -3.44 -16.02 -19.37
N ILE A 424 -2.38 -15.97 -18.59
CA ILE A 424 -2.02 -16.96 -17.59
C ILE A 424 -2.15 -16.32 -16.21
N TYR A 425 -3.14 -16.72 -15.44
CA TYR A 425 -3.39 -16.23 -14.09
C TYR A 425 -2.65 -17.11 -13.07
N THR A 426 -1.67 -16.54 -12.39
CA THR A 426 -0.91 -17.23 -11.35
C THR A 426 -1.70 -17.30 -10.03
N SER A 427 -1.23 -18.11 -9.08
CA SER A 427 -1.82 -18.14 -7.73
C SER A 427 -1.81 -16.78 -7.05
N SER A 428 -0.83 -15.91 -7.33
CA SER A 428 -0.74 -14.56 -6.79
C SER A 428 -1.98 -13.71 -7.12
N TYR A 429 -2.53 -13.81 -8.33
CA TYR A 429 -3.76 -13.12 -8.71
C TYR A 429 -4.94 -13.48 -7.80
N TYR A 430 -5.09 -14.77 -7.49
CA TYR A 430 -6.20 -15.22 -6.64
C TYR A 430 -6.00 -14.83 -5.17
N TYR A 431 -4.76 -14.86 -4.68
CA TYR A 431 -4.43 -14.39 -3.32
C TYR A 431 -4.68 -12.88 -3.18
N LEU A 432 -4.21 -12.06 -4.12
CA LEU A 432 -4.51 -10.63 -4.17
C LEU A 432 -6.02 -10.35 -4.21
N GLY A 433 -6.76 -11.15 -4.98
CA GLY A 433 -8.21 -11.05 -5.10
C GLY A 433 -8.96 -11.29 -3.80
N GLN A 434 -8.45 -12.14 -2.89
CA GLN A 434 -9.05 -12.36 -1.57
C GLN A 434 -9.09 -11.10 -0.71
N PHE A 435 -8.20 -10.15 -0.97
CA PHE A 435 -8.19 -8.85 -0.29
C PHE A 435 -8.90 -7.78 -1.13
N SER A 436 -8.43 -7.54 -2.34
CA SER A 436 -8.83 -6.37 -3.14
C SER A 436 -10.31 -6.38 -3.51
N LYS A 437 -10.88 -7.54 -3.80
CA LYS A 437 -12.30 -7.68 -4.16
C LYS A 437 -13.23 -7.39 -2.97
N PHE A 438 -12.83 -7.80 -1.77
CA PHE A 438 -13.73 -7.83 -0.61
C PHE A 438 -13.42 -6.77 0.44
N ILE A 439 -12.23 -6.18 0.43
CA ILE A 439 -11.82 -5.08 1.32
C ILE A 439 -11.69 -3.82 0.46
N ARG A 440 -12.66 -2.91 0.60
CA ARG A 440 -12.77 -1.78 -0.31
C ARG A 440 -12.23 -0.47 0.30
N PRO A 441 -11.86 0.54 -0.51
CA PRO A 441 -11.46 1.84 0.00
C PRO A 441 -12.46 2.40 1.02
N GLY A 442 -11.94 2.91 2.13
CA GLY A 442 -12.74 3.38 3.26
C GLY A 442 -13.09 2.32 4.30
N ALA A 443 -12.83 1.02 4.03
CA ALA A 443 -12.98 -0.03 5.02
C ALA A 443 -12.05 0.22 6.21
N LYS A 444 -12.52 -0.04 7.43
CA LYS A 444 -11.70 0.05 8.64
C LYS A 444 -11.21 -1.32 9.07
N ARG A 445 -9.91 -1.48 9.27
CA ARG A 445 -9.41 -2.70 9.89
C ARG A 445 -10.01 -2.84 11.28
N VAL A 446 -10.42 -4.06 11.62
CA VAL A 446 -10.97 -4.39 12.93
C VAL A 446 -10.12 -5.46 13.60
N SER A 447 -10.28 -5.63 14.92
CA SER A 447 -9.55 -6.66 15.66
C SER A 447 -9.93 -8.04 15.16
N ALA A 448 -8.93 -8.83 14.77
CA ALA A 448 -9.07 -10.23 14.40
C ALA A 448 -7.84 -11.01 14.88
N VAL A 449 -8.06 -12.15 15.52
CA VAL A 449 -6.99 -13.02 16.00
C VAL A 449 -7.43 -14.49 15.97
N ALA A 450 -6.54 -15.36 15.50
CA ALA A 450 -6.76 -16.80 15.59
C ALA A 450 -6.25 -17.36 16.92
N SER A 451 -6.94 -18.35 17.47
CA SER A 451 -6.51 -19.04 18.70
C SER A 451 -5.33 -19.98 18.48
N ARG A 452 -4.90 -20.17 17.24
CA ARG A 452 -3.74 -20.99 16.85
C ARG A 452 -2.97 -20.26 15.74
N ASP A 453 -1.67 -20.30 15.78
CA ASP A 453 -0.71 -19.70 14.84
C ASP A 453 -0.72 -20.33 13.44
N LYS A 454 -1.29 -21.53 13.30
CA LYS A 454 -1.51 -22.21 12.02
C LYS A 454 -2.46 -21.44 11.08
N LEU A 455 -3.33 -20.59 11.63
CA LEU A 455 -4.22 -19.73 10.86
C LEU A 455 -3.77 -18.27 10.99
N LEU A 456 -3.45 -17.66 9.85
CA LEU A 456 -3.22 -16.22 9.76
C LEU A 456 -4.53 -15.51 9.42
N THR A 457 -4.78 -14.35 10.02
CA THR A 457 -6.05 -13.63 9.80
C THR A 457 -5.90 -12.12 9.87
N THR A 458 -6.75 -11.43 9.09
CA THR A 458 -7.03 -10.01 9.21
C THR A 458 -8.49 -9.76 8.91
N ALA A 459 -9.07 -8.66 9.39
CA ALA A 459 -10.49 -8.36 9.16
C ALA A 459 -10.73 -6.87 8.96
N TYR A 460 -11.73 -6.56 8.11
CA TYR A 460 -12.12 -5.21 7.77
C TYR A 460 -13.65 -5.04 7.75
N LEU A 461 -14.12 -3.97 8.34
CA LEU A 461 -15.51 -3.52 8.23
C LEU A 461 -15.61 -2.52 7.08
N ASN A 462 -16.29 -2.91 6.01
CA ASN A 462 -16.53 -2.06 4.84
C ASN A 462 -17.56 -0.97 5.14
N THR A 463 -17.54 0.07 4.32
CA THR A 463 -18.49 1.20 4.43
C THR A 463 -19.95 0.82 4.13
N ASP A 464 -20.18 -0.30 3.44
CA ASP A 464 -21.51 -0.88 3.21
C ASP A 464 -22.02 -1.75 4.38
N GLY A 465 -21.24 -1.84 5.46
CA GLY A 465 -21.58 -2.61 6.66
C GLY A 465 -21.26 -4.11 6.59
N LYS A 466 -20.66 -4.59 5.51
CA LYS A 466 -20.17 -5.97 5.41
C LYS A 466 -18.83 -6.09 6.12
N LEU A 467 -18.65 -7.20 6.82
CA LEU A 467 -17.38 -7.54 7.45
C LEU A 467 -16.66 -8.59 6.59
N ALA A 468 -15.46 -8.27 6.12
CA ALA A 468 -14.58 -9.21 5.42
C ALA A 468 -13.52 -9.73 6.38
N VAL A 469 -13.45 -11.05 6.55
CA VAL A 469 -12.46 -11.73 7.40
C VAL A 469 -11.62 -12.64 6.50
N VAL A 470 -10.35 -12.32 6.33
CA VAL A 470 -9.41 -13.14 5.56
C VAL A 470 -8.75 -14.12 6.50
N VAL A 471 -8.77 -15.40 6.14
CA VAL A 471 -8.14 -16.50 6.89
C VAL A 471 -7.26 -17.30 5.93
N MET A 472 -6.00 -17.49 6.29
CA MET A 472 -5.01 -18.22 5.50
C MET A 472 -4.42 -19.38 6.30
N ASN A 473 -4.33 -20.53 5.64
CA ASN A 473 -3.70 -21.75 6.14
C ASN A 473 -2.53 -22.14 5.21
N LYS A 474 -1.31 -22.11 5.73
CA LYS A 474 -0.10 -22.51 5.01
C LYS A 474 0.38 -23.92 5.34
N THR A 475 -0.38 -24.65 6.15
CA THR A 475 -0.03 -25.99 6.58
C THR A 475 -0.61 -27.06 5.66
N ASP A 476 -0.08 -28.27 5.74
CA ASP A 476 -0.63 -29.45 5.07
C ASP A 476 -1.89 -30.02 5.78
N GLU A 477 -2.35 -29.36 6.85
CA GLU A 477 -3.46 -29.83 7.64
C GLU A 477 -4.79 -29.16 7.25
N LYS A 478 -5.85 -29.95 7.19
CA LYS A 478 -7.22 -29.44 7.16
C LYS A 478 -7.62 -29.00 8.57
N ILE A 479 -7.99 -27.74 8.75
CA ILE A 479 -8.26 -27.13 10.06
C ILE A 479 -9.73 -26.73 10.15
N GLU A 480 -10.51 -27.39 10.98
CA GLU A 480 -11.84 -26.92 11.35
C GLU A 480 -11.72 -25.78 12.35
N TYR A 481 -12.49 -24.69 12.15
CA TYR A 481 -12.47 -23.54 13.05
C TYR A 481 -13.83 -22.84 13.12
N TYR A 482 -13.99 -22.02 14.15
CA TYR A 482 -15.14 -21.15 14.33
C TYR A 482 -14.76 -19.71 14.00
N LEU A 483 -15.54 -19.06 13.12
CA LEU A 483 -15.59 -17.60 13.09
C LEU A 483 -16.45 -17.14 14.26
N TRP A 484 -15.85 -16.55 15.28
CA TRP A 484 -16.51 -16.15 16.51
C TRP A 484 -16.63 -14.63 16.64
N ILE A 485 -17.86 -14.13 16.83
CA ILE A 485 -18.17 -12.71 16.96
C ILE A 485 -19.21 -12.52 18.07
N LYS A 486 -18.81 -11.91 19.18
CA LYS A 486 -19.74 -11.50 20.28
C LYS A 486 -20.71 -12.60 20.74
N GLY A 487 -20.21 -13.79 21.01
CA GLY A 487 -21.04 -14.90 21.55
C GLY A 487 -21.82 -15.69 20.50
N LYS A 488 -21.59 -15.41 19.22
CA LYS A 488 -22.11 -16.20 18.09
C LYS A 488 -20.96 -16.74 17.26
N ALA A 489 -21.15 -17.92 16.69
CA ALA A 489 -20.13 -18.54 15.84
C ALA A 489 -20.71 -19.21 14.61
N ALA A 490 -19.94 -19.22 13.54
CA ALA A 490 -20.15 -20.01 12.35
C ALA A 490 -18.97 -20.99 12.19
N LYS A 491 -19.25 -22.29 12.05
CA LYS A 491 -18.23 -23.32 11.89
C LYS A 491 -17.92 -23.52 10.42
N THR A 492 -16.63 -23.56 10.05
CA THR A 492 -16.15 -23.88 8.72
C THR A 492 -14.79 -24.56 8.77
N THR A 493 -14.19 -24.80 7.61
CA THR A 493 -12.92 -25.50 7.47
C THR A 493 -11.97 -24.71 6.58
N SER A 494 -10.74 -24.55 7.03
CA SER A 494 -9.61 -24.09 6.21
C SER A 494 -8.91 -25.31 5.59
N LEU A 495 -8.86 -25.36 4.27
CA LEU A 495 -8.15 -26.40 3.53
C LEU A 495 -6.64 -26.20 3.64
N PRO A 496 -5.81 -27.25 3.43
CA PRO A 496 -4.37 -27.11 3.30
C PRO A 496 -4.02 -26.07 2.23
N HIS A 497 -2.95 -25.30 2.44
CA HIS A 497 -2.43 -24.35 1.45
C HIS A 497 -3.52 -23.47 0.80
N SER A 498 -4.37 -22.89 1.64
CA SER A 498 -5.53 -22.10 1.19
C SER A 498 -5.59 -20.71 1.80
N ILE A 499 -6.30 -19.84 1.11
CA ILE A 499 -6.74 -18.56 1.63
C ILE A 499 -8.24 -18.40 1.37
N ALA A 500 -8.97 -17.94 2.35
CA ALA A 500 -10.40 -17.71 2.25
C ALA A 500 -10.79 -16.34 2.78
N THR A 501 -11.78 -15.72 2.14
CA THR A 501 -12.44 -14.52 2.66
C THR A 501 -13.86 -14.88 3.08
N LEU A 502 -14.16 -14.66 4.35
CA LEU A 502 -15.47 -14.85 4.95
C LEU A 502 -16.17 -13.49 4.95
N ILE A 503 -17.27 -13.38 4.21
CA ILE A 503 -18.07 -12.15 4.12
C ILE A 503 -19.30 -12.29 5.01
N VAL A 504 -19.36 -11.50 6.07
CA VAL A 504 -20.51 -11.41 6.97
C VAL A 504 -21.43 -10.30 6.49
N GLU A 505 -22.62 -10.69 5.98
CA GLU A 505 -23.59 -9.77 5.37
C GLU A 505 -25.05 -10.07 5.74
#